data_de63dceed1b6c7e984e084faf5c8a59d
#
_entry.id   de63dceed1b6c7e984e084faf5c8a59d
#
_cell.length_a   1.000
_cell.length_b   1.000
_cell.length_c   1.000
_cell.angle_alpha   90.00
_cell.angle_beta   90.00
_cell.angle_gamma   90.00
#
_symmetry.space_group_name_H-M   'P 1'
#
loop_
_entity.id
_entity.type
_entity.pdbx_description
1 polymer ?
#
loop_
_entity_poly.entity_id
_entity_poly.type
_entity_poly.pdbx_seq_one_letter_code
_entity_poly.pdbx_strand_id
1 'polypeptide(L)' 'MRELAMRFIGKECIISSFDGNHQFIGTIKEVTDGAILVDKDGTLEALNLDFVIRIREYPRNKKGKKKSVILG' A
#
# COMPACT_ATOMS: atom_id res chain seq x y z
N MET A 1 -10.51 7.62 -5.83
CA MET A 1 -9.42 6.93 -5.10
C MET A 1 -8.12 7.73 -5.05
N ARG A 2 -7.81 8.50 -6.08
CA ARG A 2 -6.53 9.22 -6.12
C ARG A 2 -6.33 10.13 -4.90
N GLU A 3 -7.31 10.95 -4.59
CA GLU A 3 -7.17 11.89 -3.47
C GLU A 3 -6.98 11.16 -2.15
N LEU A 4 -7.67 10.04 -1.98
CA LEU A 4 -7.54 9.28 -0.75
C LEU A 4 -6.20 8.54 -0.70
N ALA A 5 -5.75 8.03 -1.84
CA ALA A 5 -4.46 7.36 -1.90
C ALA A 5 -3.31 8.31 -1.55
N MET A 6 -3.44 9.58 -1.92
CA MET A 6 -2.41 10.57 -1.61
C MET A 6 -2.18 10.74 -0.12
N ARG A 7 -3.19 10.45 0.68
CA ARG A 7 -3.04 10.55 2.14
C ARG A 7 -2.11 9.49 2.72
N PHE A 8 -1.82 8.47 1.94
CA PHE A 8 -0.95 7.39 2.39
C PHE A 8 0.49 7.53 1.91
N ILE A 9 0.81 8.61 1.20
CA ILE A 9 2.18 8.81 0.73
C ILE A 9 3.12 8.87 1.93
N GLY A 10 4.21 8.12 1.85
CA GLY A 10 5.19 8.02 2.92
C GLY A 10 4.89 6.94 3.93
N LYS A 11 3.76 6.25 3.80
CA LYS A 11 3.35 5.24 4.75
C LYS A 11 3.46 3.85 4.13
N GLU A 12 3.85 2.89 4.95
CA GLU A 12 3.84 1.50 4.52
C GLU A 12 2.40 1.00 4.56
N CYS A 13 1.94 0.42 3.45
CA CYS A 13 0.54 0.09 3.27
C CYS A 13 0.35 -1.30 2.72
N ILE A 14 -0.83 -1.84 2.95
CA ILE A 14 -1.31 -3.05 2.29
C ILE A 14 -2.29 -2.59 1.22
N ILE A 15 -1.99 -2.94 -0.02
CA ILE A 15 -2.77 -2.52 -1.19
C ILE A 15 -3.39 -3.77 -1.79
N SER A 16 -4.71 -3.80 -1.87
CA SER A 16 -5.44 -4.96 -2.37
C SER A 16 -5.94 -4.71 -3.77
N SER A 17 -5.79 -5.72 -4.63
CA SER A 17 -6.24 -5.61 -6.01
C SER A 17 -7.74 -5.90 -6.11
N PHE A 18 -8.28 -5.67 -7.32
CA PHE A 18 -9.72 -5.75 -7.53
C PHE A 18 -10.31 -7.13 -7.28
N ASP A 19 -9.53 -8.18 -7.41
CA ASP A 19 -10.03 -9.53 -7.17
C ASP A 19 -9.94 -9.93 -5.70
N GLY A 20 -9.31 -9.09 -4.87
CA GLY A 20 -9.18 -9.38 -3.45
C GLY A 20 -8.18 -10.47 -3.11
N ASN A 21 -7.63 -11.14 -4.11
CA ASN A 21 -6.70 -12.26 -3.88
C ASN A 21 -5.25 -11.83 -3.85
N HIS A 22 -4.95 -10.67 -4.41
CA HIS A 22 -3.58 -10.18 -4.46
C HIS A 22 -3.43 -8.99 -3.55
N GLN A 23 -2.44 -9.04 -2.70
CA GLN A 23 -2.09 -7.92 -1.84
C GLN A 23 -0.65 -7.55 -2.08
N PHE A 24 -0.39 -6.26 -2.10
CA PHE A 24 0.94 -5.73 -2.27
C PHE A 24 1.27 -4.90 -1.03
N ILE A 25 2.42 -5.18 -0.41
CA ILE A 25 2.83 -4.45 0.79
C ILE A 25 4.04 -3.61 0.45
N GLY A 26 3.96 -2.32 0.70
CA GLY A 26 5.07 -1.43 0.44
C GLY A 26 4.75 0.00 0.85
N THR A 27 5.74 0.87 0.70
CA THR A 27 5.60 2.28 1.04
C THR A 27 5.19 3.07 -0.19
N ILE A 28 4.08 3.78 -0.10
CA ILE A 28 3.61 4.60 -1.21
C ILE A 28 4.51 5.82 -1.33
N LYS A 29 5.11 6.00 -2.49
CA LYS A 29 6.03 7.10 -2.74
C LYS A 29 5.38 8.22 -3.54
N GLU A 30 4.50 7.88 -4.45
CA GLU A 30 3.90 8.86 -5.33
C GLU A 30 2.55 8.34 -5.83
N VAL A 31 1.61 9.26 -6.04
CA VAL A 31 0.29 8.92 -6.59
C VAL A 31 0.04 9.87 -7.76
N THR A 32 -0.30 9.27 -8.91
CA THR A 32 -0.69 10.05 -10.10
C THR A 32 -2.15 9.77 -10.40
N ASP A 33 -2.63 10.30 -11.52
CA ASP A 33 -4.03 10.10 -11.91
C ASP A 33 -4.37 8.63 -12.13
N GLY A 34 -3.42 7.85 -12.60
CA GLY A 34 -3.70 6.46 -12.96
C GLY A 34 -2.85 5.42 -12.28
N ALA A 35 -1.90 5.82 -11.43
CA ALA A 35 -0.96 4.87 -10.86
C ALA A 35 -0.50 5.27 -9.47
N ILE A 36 -0.05 4.26 -8.74
CA ILE A 36 0.62 4.44 -7.45
C ILE A 36 2.03 3.88 -7.59
N LEU A 37 3.02 4.67 -7.18
CA LEU A 37 4.40 4.21 -7.14
C LEU A 37 4.70 3.72 -5.73
N VAL A 38 5.12 2.48 -5.61
CA VAL A 38 5.32 1.82 -4.32
C VAL A 38 6.75 1.31 -4.23
N ASP A 39 7.36 1.52 -3.08
CA ASP A 39 8.68 0.99 -2.76
C ASP A 39 8.52 -0.26 -1.91
N LYS A 40 8.95 -1.39 -2.44
CA LYS A 40 8.96 -2.64 -1.71
C LYS A 40 10.40 -3.07 -1.53
N ASP A 41 10.91 -2.85 -0.32
CA ASP A 41 12.28 -3.25 0.05
C ASP A 41 13.33 -2.74 -0.93
N GLY A 42 13.20 -1.50 -1.33
CA GLY A 42 14.16 -0.86 -2.24
C GLY A 42 13.83 -1.01 -3.71
N THR A 43 12.80 -1.77 -4.04
CA THR A 43 12.36 -1.96 -5.42
C THR A 43 11.10 -1.14 -5.66
N LEU A 44 11.14 -0.27 -6.66
CA LEU A 44 9.98 0.55 -7.01
C LEU A 44 9.10 -0.19 -8.00
N GLU A 45 7.80 -0.17 -7.75
CA GLU A 45 6.81 -0.75 -8.64
C GLU A 45 5.65 0.20 -8.82
N ALA A 46 5.09 0.24 -10.01
CA ALA A 46 3.93 1.05 -10.31
C ALA A 46 2.71 0.13 -10.39
N LEU A 47 1.66 0.50 -9.66
CA LEU A 47 0.42 -0.25 -9.65
C LEU A 47 -0.66 0.60 -10.32
N ASN A 48 -1.49 -0.05 -11.15
CA ASN A 48 -2.59 0.63 -11.80
C ASN A 48 -3.67 0.95 -10.76
N LEU A 49 -3.95 2.24 -10.59
CA LEU A 49 -4.89 2.68 -9.58
C LEU A 49 -6.30 2.17 -9.84
N ASP A 50 -6.64 1.91 -11.09
CA ASP A 50 -7.98 1.40 -11.44
C ASP A 50 -8.21 -0.01 -10.91
N PHE A 51 -7.16 -0.76 -10.62
CA PHE A 51 -7.28 -2.11 -10.11
C PHE A 51 -7.12 -2.19 -8.59
N VAL A 52 -6.96 -1.06 -7.95
CA VAL A 52 -6.80 -1.01 -6.50
C VAL A 52 -8.17 -0.78 -5.88
N ILE A 53 -8.60 -1.68 -5.02
CA ILE A 53 -9.89 -1.54 -4.35
C ILE A 53 -9.74 -1.13 -2.90
N ARG A 54 -8.53 -1.26 -2.33
CA ARG A 54 -8.36 -0.98 -0.92
C ARG A 54 -6.91 -0.65 -0.63
N ILE A 55 -6.72 0.41 0.15
CA ILE A 55 -5.42 0.79 0.67
C ILE A 55 -5.60 0.95 2.17
N ARG A 56 -4.71 0.33 2.94
CA ARG A 56 -4.72 0.57 4.38
C ARG A 56 -3.29 0.55 4.89
N GLU A 57 -3.07 1.27 5.96
CA GLU A 57 -1.76 1.35 6.56
C GLU A 57 -1.39 0.00 7.16
N TYR A 58 -0.12 -0.41 6.99
CA TYR A 58 0.36 -1.66 7.54
C TYR A 58 0.28 -1.59 9.06
N PRO A 59 -0.31 -2.61 9.72
CA PRO A 59 -0.48 -2.57 11.17
C PRO A 59 0.86 -2.55 11.89
N ARG A 60 0.93 -1.74 12.94
CA ARG A 60 2.10 -1.68 13.81
C ARG A 60 1.65 -1.81 15.25
N ASN A 61 2.54 -2.37 16.09
CA ASN A 61 2.23 -2.44 17.50
C ASN A 61 2.56 -1.09 18.15
N LYS A 62 2.31 -1.00 19.46
CA LYS A 62 2.50 0.25 20.18
C LYS A 62 3.96 0.71 20.20
N LYS A 63 4.89 -0.19 20.01
CA LYS A 63 6.33 0.13 20.03
C LYS A 63 6.84 0.46 18.64
N GLY A 64 5.97 0.54 17.66
CA GLY A 64 6.35 0.85 16.31
C GLY A 64 6.84 -0.33 15.50
N LYS A 65 6.86 -1.50 16.07
CA LYS A 65 7.22 -2.70 15.33
C LYS A 65 6.07 -3.17 14.49
N LYS A 66 6.36 -3.74 13.34
CA LYS A 66 5.33 -4.30 12.51
C LYS A 66 4.70 -5.50 13.20
N LYS A 67 3.39 -5.54 13.17
CA LYS A 67 2.70 -6.76 13.55
C LYS A 67 2.90 -7.80 12.48
N SER A 68 3.03 -9.04 12.92
CA SER A 68 3.03 -10.13 11.96
C SER A 68 1.60 -10.34 11.47
N VAL A 69 1.39 -10.13 10.20
CA VAL A 69 0.08 -10.32 9.59
C VAL A 69 -0.25 -11.80 9.50
N ILE A 70 0.78 -12.63 9.39
CA ILE A 70 0.60 -14.07 9.24
C ILE A 70 0.12 -14.70 10.52
N LEU A 71 0.67 -14.23 11.63
CA LEU A 71 0.34 -14.80 12.94
C LEU A 71 -0.89 -14.17 13.55
N GLY A 72 -1.24 -13.05 13.02
CA GLY A 72 -2.32 -12.23 13.58
C GLY A 72 -3.60 -12.86 13.51
#